data_b3ac2be91eb36cf85144c8082555dbe4
#
_entry.id   b3ac2be91eb36cf85144c8082555dbe4
#
_cell.length_a   1.000
_cell.length_b   1.000
_cell.length_c   1.000
_cell.angle_alpha   90.00
_cell.angle_beta   90.00
_cell.angle_gamma   90.00
#
_symmetry.space_group_name_H-M   'P 1'
#
loop_
_entity.id
_entity.type
_entity.pdbx_description
1 polymer ?
#
loop_
_entity_poly.entity_id
_entity_poly.type
_entity_poly.pdbx_seq_one_letter_code
_entity_poly.pdbx_strand_id
1 'polypeptide(L)'
;MSEERIQPEPGFWEWLAAMACFVLGVLALAVGFVLTTDKLLDAHLHPSLHAVGIVLLIIGLPVIILGGHFMDLGEKRNGHVVLVLFAVLLLSSSAARAQQTIFNVPSTDVLDKGKIYAELDASLKPTDGSDVPKFSSFVPRVVIGAGSNVEFGLNLTGNIQPGPDSTTLVPVIKWKPFQSERGWAMVVGDNLFIPVRNRAYDAGNYVYTEISKTFKTGTRITFGGYDFTRDVVASANRAGGQFGFEQPLNKKVTFAADWITGKHSAGYFTPGIIFKAGPSVTGYAGYSIGNQNASGGNHFFLLELGYNFN
;
A
#
# COMPACT_ATOMS: atom_id res chain seq x y z
N MET A 1 47.01 31.07 -20.47
CA MET A 1 45.66 30.69 -20.96
C MET A 1 45.62 29.16 -20.91
N SER A 2 45.08 28.59 -19.86
CA SER A 2 44.87 27.15 -19.73
C SER A 2 43.59 26.80 -20.49
N GLU A 3 43.71 25.97 -21.51
CA GLU A 3 42.55 25.38 -22.20
C GLU A 3 41.79 24.49 -21.20
N GLU A 4 40.66 24.98 -20.76
CA GLU A 4 39.69 24.23 -20.01
C GLU A 4 39.08 23.20 -20.97
N ARG A 5 39.48 21.91 -20.85
CA ARG A 5 38.87 20.83 -21.63
C ARG A 5 37.43 20.69 -21.15
N ILE A 6 36.51 21.14 -21.99
CA ILE A 6 35.08 20.88 -21.83
C ILE A 6 34.91 19.36 -22.01
N GLN A 7 34.61 18.65 -20.91
CA GLN A 7 34.20 17.24 -21.01
C GLN A 7 32.79 17.20 -21.64
N PRO A 8 32.56 16.29 -22.60
CA PRO A 8 31.26 16.16 -23.20
C PRO A 8 30.21 15.77 -22.12
N GLU A 9 29.05 16.39 -22.17
CA GLU A 9 27.93 16.02 -21.34
C GLU A 9 27.53 14.55 -21.60
N PRO A 10 27.20 13.74 -20.56
CA PRO A 10 26.73 12.40 -20.77
C PRO A 10 25.47 12.44 -21.62
N GLY A 11 25.46 11.68 -22.70
CA GLY A 11 24.36 11.63 -23.63
C GLY A 11 23.11 11.02 -22.97
N PHE A 12 21.94 11.34 -23.53
CA PHE A 12 20.64 10.78 -23.10
C PHE A 12 20.70 9.25 -22.83
N TRP A 13 21.44 8.53 -23.64
CA TRP A 13 21.61 7.08 -23.51
C TRP A 13 22.40 6.64 -22.27
N GLU A 14 23.40 7.41 -21.86
CA GLU A 14 24.18 7.15 -20.65
C GLU A 14 23.35 7.39 -19.40
N TRP A 15 22.55 8.47 -19.40
CA TRP A 15 21.61 8.74 -18.32
C TRP A 15 20.52 7.65 -18.22
N LEU A 16 19.97 7.22 -19.37
CA LEU A 16 18.97 6.14 -19.41
C LEU A 16 19.55 4.82 -18.90
N ALA A 17 20.81 4.51 -19.26
CA ALA A 17 21.51 3.32 -18.77
C ALA A 17 21.75 3.38 -17.24
N ALA A 18 22.17 4.54 -16.72
CA ALA A 18 22.36 4.74 -15.28
C ALA A 18 21.05 4.57 -14.50
N MET A 19 19.95 5.12 -15.02
CA MET A 19 18.63 4.97 -14.43
C MET A 19 18.13 3.52 -14.50
N ALA A 20 18.38 2.82 -15.61
CA ALA A 20 18.05 1.41 -15.75
C ALA A 20 18.84 0.55 -14.75
N CYS A 21 20.15 0.79 -14.56
CA CYS A 21 20.96 0.13 -13.55
C CYS A 21 20.42 0.36 -12.14
N PHE A 22 20.04 1.60 -11.81
CA PHE A 22 19.47 1.92 -10.49
C PHE A 22 18.19 1.14 -10.23
N VAL A 23 17.25 1.15 -11.18
CA VAL A 23 15.97 0.43 -11.07
C VAL A 23 16.19 -1.08 -10.98
N LEU A 24 17.06 -1.64 -11.80
CA LEU A 24 17.39 -3.07 -11.75
C LEU A 24 18.05 -3.49 -10.43
N GLY A 25 18.90 -2.61 -9.87
CA GLY A 25 19.50 -2.85 -8.56
C GLY A 25 18.47 -2.87 -7.44
N VAL A 26 17.51 -1.93 -7.44
CA VAL A 26 16.40 -1.90 -6.47
C VAL A 26 15.53 -3.16 -6.59
N LEU A 27 15.19 -3.56 -7.81
CA LEU A 27 14.42 -4.79 -8.06
C LEU A 27 15.19 -6.03 -7.60
N ALA A 28 16.50 -6.11 -7.87
CA ALA A 28 17.34 -7.21 -7.42
C ALA A 28 17.38 -7.30 -5.89
N LEU A 29 17.51 -6.16 -5.18
CA LEU A 29 17.44 -6.14 -3.71
C LEU A 29 16.09 -6.60 -3.19
N ALA A 30 15.00 -6.13 -3.77
CA ALA A 30 13.65 -6.52 -3.35
C ALA A 30 13.40 -8.03 -3.55
N VAL A 31 13.72 -8.55 -4.72
CA VAL A 31 13.59 -9.98 -5.01
C VAL A 31 14.55 -10.81 -4.15
N GLY A 32 15.80 -10.35 -4.00
CA GLY A 32 16.79 -11.00 -3.16
C GLY A 32 16.34 -11.09 -1.70
N PHE A 33 15.76 -10.02 -1.17
CA PHE A 33 15.21 -10.00 0.19
C PHE A 33 14.07 -11.02 0.33
N VAL A 34 13.11 -11.03 -0.60
CA VAL A 34 12.00 -12.01 -0.58
C VAL A 34 12.52 -13.44 -0.61
N LEU A 35 13.47 -13.75 -1.49
CA LEU A 35 14.01 -15.10 -1.62
C LEU A 35 14.89 -15.54 -0.45
N THR A 36 15.51 -14.61 0.29
CA THR A 36 16.33 -14.95 1.47
C THR A 36 15.54 -15.03 2.76
N THR A 37 14.40 -14.39 2.82
CA THR A 37 13.50 -14.41 3.99
C THR A 37 12.46 -15.53 3.95
N ASP A 38 12.55 -16.45 2.99
CA ASP A 38 11.63 -17.58 2.83
C ASP A 38 11.51 -18.43 4.10
N LYS A 39 12.63 -18.65 4.82
CA LYS A 39 12.62 -19.36 6.11
C LYS A 39 11.87 -18.63 7.20
N LEU A 40 11.87 -17.31 7.18
CA LEU A 40 11.10 -16.47 8.11
C LEU A 40 9.60 -16.52 7.77
N LEU A 41 9.30 -16.66 6.48
CA LEU A 41 7.93 -16.69 5.95
C LEU A 41 7.42 -18.13 5.75
N ASP A 42 8.27 -19.13 6.09
CA ASP A 42 7.99 -20.57 5.92
C ASP A 42 7.52 -20.99 4.51
N ALA A 43 7.91 -20.19 3.54
CA ALA A 43 7.75 -20.54 2.14
C ALA A 43 8.79 -21.61 1.83
N HIS A 44 8.39 -22.87 1.60
CA HIS A 44 9.30 -23.99 1.26
C HIS A 44 9.92 -23.82 -0.12
N LEU A 45 10.71 -22.76 -0.32
CA LEU A 45 11.44 -22.53 -1.53
C LEU A 45 12.60 -23.53 -1.64
N HIS A 46 12.87 -23.98 -2.86
CA HIS A 46 13.99 -24.87 -3.11
C HIS A 46 15.32 -24.19 -2.69
N PRO A 47 16.28 -24.89 -2.03
CA PRO A 47 17.53 -24.29 -1.54
C PRO A 47 18.32 -23.49 -2.59
N SER A 48 18.20 -23.85 -3.88
CA SER A 48 18.80 -23.09 -4.98
C SER A 48 18.23 -21.65 -5.11
N LEU A 49 16.96 -21.43 -4.81
CA LEU A 49 16.34 -20.11 -4.87
C LEU A 49 16.84 -19.21 -3.72
N HIS A 50 17.15 -19.80 -2.58
CA HIS A 50 17.80 -19.11 -1.47
C HIS A 50 19.19 -18.59 -1.86
N ALA A 51 19.98 -19.44 -2.54
CA ALA A 51 21.29 -19.01 -3.04
C ALA A 51 21.15 -17.88 -4.08
N VAL A 52 20.15 -17.96 -4.98
CA VAL A 52 19.85 -16.89 -5.93
C VAL A 52 19.47 -15.59 -5.20
N GLY A 53 18.67 -15.68 -4.14
CA GLY A 53 18.29 -14.52 -3.31
C GLY A 53 19.51 -13.82 -2.71
N ILE A 54 20.45 -14.58 -2.13
CA ILE A 54 21.70 -14.05 -1.57
C ILE A 54 22.54 -13.37 -2.67
N VAL A 55 22.66 -13.99 -3.83
CA VAL A 55 23.39 -13.41 -4.98
C VAL A 55 22.75 -12.11 -5.43
N LEU A 56 21.43 -12.03 -5.50
CA LEU A 56 20.71 -10.80 -5.86
C LEU A 56 20.89 -9.68 -4.83
N LEU A 57 20.97 -10.01 -3.53
CA LEU A 57 21.28 -9.02 -2.49
C LEU A 57 22.71 -8.50 -2.63
N ILE A 58 23.67 -9.39 -2.89
CA ILE A 58 25.09 -9.02 -3.05
C ILE A 58 25.30 -8.15 -4.30
N ILE A 59 24.60 -8.45 -5.40
CA ILE A 59 24.75 -7.72 -6.68
C ILE A 59 23.91 -6.44 -6.70
N GLY A 60 22.73 -6.47 -6.11
CA GLY A 60 21.78 -5.34 -6.17
C GLY A 60 22.35 -4.06 -5.59
N LEU A 61 23.03 -4.13 -4.45
CA LEU A 61 23.62 -2.95 -3.80
C LEU A 61 24.75 -2.29 -4.63
N PRO A 62 25.74 -3.03 -5.13
CA PRO A 62 26.75 -2.46 -6.04
C PRO A 62 26.15 -1.87 -7.31
N VAL A 63 25.10 -2.47 -7.88
CA VAL A 63 24.44 -1.97 -9.11
C VAL A 63 23.71 -0.65 -8.83
N ILE A 64 23.08 -0.50 -7.66
CA ILE A 64 22.50 0.79 -7.23
C ILE A 64 23.58 1.85 -7.08
N ILE A 65 24.68 1.51 -6.39
CA ILE A 65 25.79 2.44 -6.16
C ILE A 65 26.41 2.86 -7.50
N LEU A 66 26.60 1.90 -8.41
CA LEU A 66 27.14 2.17 -9.75
C LEU A 66 26.21 3.07 -10.56
N GLY A 67 24.91 2.78 -10.57
CA GLY A 67 23.91 3.64 -11.22
C GLY A 67 23.91 5.06 -10.66
N GLY A 68 23.94 5.18 -9.31
CA GLY A 68 24.06 6.48 -8.64
C GLY A 68 25.36 7.22 -8.98
N HIS A 69 26.48 6.50 -9.03
CA HIS A 69 27.77 7.08 -9.40
C HIS A 69 27.82 7.60 -10.84
N PHE A 70 27.24 6.86 -11.79
CA PHE A 70 27.10 7.32 -13.18
C PHE A 70 26.17 8.53 -13.32
N MET A 71 25.11 8.58 -12.50
CA MET A 71 24.26 9.77 -12.41
C MET A 71 25.02 10.97 -11.85
N ASP A 72 25.90 10.76 -10.86
CA ASP A 72 26.71 11.80 -10.21
C ASP A 72 27.85 12.32 -11.10
N LEU A 73 28.48 11.44 -11.93
CA LEU A 73 29.53 11.83 -12.86
C LEU A 73 29.03 12.73 -14.00
N GLY A 74 27.74 12.60 -14.40
CA GLY A 74 27.08 13.54 -15.30
C GLY A 74 26.72 14.87 -14.64
N GLU A 75 26.86 14.99 -13.34
CA GLU A 75 26.13 15.87 -12.46
C GLU A 75 26.96 16.94 -11.75
N LYS A 76 28.23 17.11 -12.04
CA LYS A 76 28.99 18.23 -11.43
C LYS A 76 28.41 19.62 -11.74
N ARG A 77 27.43 19.69 -12.64
CA ARG A 77 26.74 20.93 -13.01
C ARG A 77 25.23 20.91 -12.76
N ASN A 78 24.57 19.76 -12.76
CA ASN A 78 23.11 19.66 -12.66
C ASN A 78 22.60 18.88 -11.44
N GLY A 79 23.46 18.28 -10.64
CA GLY A 79 23.07 17.53 -9.45
C GLY A 79 22.32 18.37 -8.44
N HIS A 80 22.69 19.62 -8.28
CA HIS A 80 21.93 20.55 -7.48
C HIS A 80 20.56 20.86 -8.07
N VAL A 81 20.41 20.85 -9.40
CA VAL A 81 19.12 21.11 -10.05
C VAL A 81 18.19 19.91 -9.89
N VAL A 82 18.67 18.68 -10.04
CA VAL A 82 17.86 17.47 -9.81
C VAL A 82 17.54 17.31 -8.32
N LEU A 83 18.49 17.54 -7.44
CA LEU A 83 18.27 17.53 -5.99
C LEU A 83 17.34 18.66 -5.54
N VAL A 84 17.44 19.84 -6.13
CA VAL A 84 16.53 20.96 -5.91
C VAL A 84 15.17 20.70 -6.53
N LEU A 85 15.08 20.12 -7.75
CA LEU A 85 13.81 19.68 -8.33
C LEU A 85 13.17 18.54 -7.51
N PHE A 86 13.96 17.60 -7.03
CA PHE A 86 13.49 16.55 -6.14
C PHE A 86 13.08 17.13 -4.78
N ALA A 87 13.85 18.04 -4.21
CA ALA A 87 13.51 18.78 -3.01
C ALA A 87 12.30 19.69 -3.19
N VAL A 88 12.15 20.35 -4.35
CA VAL A 88 10.98 21.17 -4.70
C VAL A 88 9.77 20.30 -4.97
N LEU A 89 9.90 19.15 -5.62
CA LEU A 89 8.87 18.11 -5.71
C LEU A 89 8.47 17.58 -4.33
N LEU A 90 9.44 17.40 -3.43
CA LEU A 90 9.19 17.00 -2.05
C LEU A 90 8.58 18.14 -1.20
N LEU A 91 8.83 19.40 -1.51
CA LEU A 91 8.36 20.58 -0.76
C LEU A 91 7.05 21.18 -1.31
N SER A 92 6.71 20.93 -2.57
CA SER A 92 5.48 21.41 -3.20
C SER A 92 4.26 20.52 -2.98
N SER A 93 4.38 19.45 -2.20
CA SER A 93 3.25 18.66 -1.79
C SER A 93 2.40 19.41 -0.75
N SER A 94 1.45 20.20 -1.21
CA SER A 94 0.22 20.41 -0.45
C SER A 94 -0.29 19.00 -0.12
N ALA A 95 -0.42 18.69 1.17
CA ALA A 95 -0.74 17.35 1.65
C ALA A 95 -2.11 16.89 1.13
N ALA A 96 -2.15 16.40 -0.10
CA ALA A 96 -3.21 15.55 -0.57
C ALA A 96 -3.12 14.28 0.28
N ARG A 97 -3.96 14.19 1.30
CA ARG A 97 -4.08 12.99 2.12
C ARG A 97 -4.93 12.01 1.33
N ALA A 98 -4.30 11.14 0.60
CA ALA A 98 -4.97 10.07 -0.11
C ALA A 98 -4.76 8.77 0.65
N GLN A 99 -5.35 8.66 1.80
CA GLN A 99 -5.42 7.42 2.56
C GLN A 99 -6.64 6.64 2.06
N GLN A 100 -6.42 5.47 1.46
CA GLN A 100 -7.51 4.67 0.90
C GLN A 100 -8.35 4.00 1.98
N THR A 101 -7.67 3.42 2.96
CA THR A 101 -8.24 2.76 4.15
C THR A 101 -7.57 3.31 5.40
N ILE A 102 -8.17 3.15 6.56
CA ILE A 102 -7.50 3.39 7.86
C ILE A 102 -6.50 2.25 8.07
N PHE A 103 -6.97 1.04 8.10
CA PHE A 103 -6.31 -0.25 7.87
C PHE A 103 -7.18 -1.10 6.94
N ASN A 104 -8.35 -1.53 7.39
CA ASN A 104 -9.33 -2.31 6.63
C ASN A 104 -10.57 -1.48 6.25
N VAL A 105 -10.93 -0.51 7.09
CA VAL A 105 -12.10 0.36 6.89
C VAL A 105 -11.76 1.47 5.89
N PRO A 106 -12.57 1.67 4.84
CA PRO A 106 -12.36 2.75 3.87
C PRO A 106 -12.36 4.12 4.55
N SER A 107 -11.39 4.95 4.21
CA SER A 107 -11.37 6.33 4.67
C SER A 107 -12.31 7.21 3.85
N THR A 108 -12.68 8.38 4.38
CA THR A 108 -13.46 9.38 3.61
C THR A 108 -12.59 10.27 2.73
N ASP A 109 -11.31 9.97 2.61
CA ASP A 109 -10.41 10.69 1.70
C ASP A 109 -10.58 10.19 0.27
N VAL A 110 -10.51 11.11 -0.70
CA VAL A 110 -10.56 10.85 -2.14
C VAL A 110 -9.48 11.69 -2.80
N LEU A 111 -8.79 11.11 -3.76
CA LEU A 111 -7.73 11.76 -4.52
C LEU A 111 -8.25 12.91 -5.37
N ASP A 112 -7.48 14.00 -5.41
CA ASP A 112 -7.69 15.07 -6.36
C ASP A 112 -7.49 14.61 -7.80
N LYS A 113 -8.11 15.30 -8.76
CA LYS A 113 -8.03 14.97 -10.18
C LYS A 113 -6.58 14.81 -10.66
N GLY A 114 -6.29 13.68 -11.27
CA GLY A 114 -4.99 13.35 -11.86
C GLY A 114 -3.92 12.92 -10.85
N LYS A 115 -4.21 12.92 -9.54
CA LYS A 115 -3.31 12.37 -8.53
C LYS A 115 -3.39 10.85 -8.56
N ILE A 116 -2.25 10.22 -8.28
CA ILE A 116 -2.10 8.76 -8.22
C ILE A 116 -1.57 8.38 -6.84
N TYR A 117 -2.11 7.33 -6.29
CA TYR A 117 -1.64 6.70 -5.08
C TYR A 117 -1.40 5.22 -5.33
N ALA A 118 -0.25 4.72 -4.92
CA ALA A 118 0.04 3.29 -4.91
C ALA A 118 0.33 2.83 -3.48
N GLU A 119 -0.08 1.61 -3.16
CA GLU A 119 0.12 1.02 -1.84
C GLU A 119 0.41 -0.48 -1.98
N LEU A 120 1.22 -0.98 -1.06
CA LEU A 120 1.44 -2.41 -0.87
C LEU A 120 1.08 -2.75 0.57
N ASP A 121 0.08 -3.61 0.74
CA ASP A 121 -0.29 -4.17 2.03
C ASP A 121 0.35 -5.54 2.19
N ALA A 122 0.82 -5.84 3.39
CA ALA A 122 1.35 -7.14 3.78
C ALA A 122 0.66 -7.61 5.06
N SER A 123 -0.09 -8.69 4.96
CA SER A 123 -0.67 -9.39 6.12
C SER A 123 0.19 -10.58 6.48
N LEU A 124 0.69 -10.64 7.70
CA LEU A 124 1.67 -11.62 8.17
C LEU A 124 1.19 -12.33 9.44
N LYS A 125 0.94 -13.62 9.35
CA LYS A 125 0.68 -14.51 10.49
C LYS A 125 1.82 -15.51 10.60
N PRO A 126 2.78 -15.29 11.53
CA PRO A 126 4.02 -16.07 11.57
C PRO A 126 3.86 -17.45 12.19
N THR A 127 2.79 -17.71 12.93
CA THR A 127 2.58 -18.96 13.66
C THR A 127 1.28 -19.63 13.28
N ASP A 128 1.26 -20.95 13.29
CA ASP A 128 0.03 -21.71 13.14
C ASP A 128 -0.90 -21.47 14.33
N GLY A 129 -2.20 -21.32 14.06
CA GLY A 129 -3.26 -21.32 15.05
C GLY A 129 -4.06 -22.61 14.98
N SER A 130 -5.00 -22.83 15.91
CA SER A 130 -5.87 -24.00 15.90
C SER A 130 -6.72 -24.09 14.63
N ASP A 131 -7.25 -22.97 14.18
CA ASP A 131 -8.25 -22.92 13.11
C ASP A 131 -7.73 -22.22 11.85
N VAL A 132 -6.70 -21.38 11.97
CA VAL A 132 -6.10 -20.66 10.85
C VAL A 132 -4.59 -20.91 10.84
N PRO A 133 -4.06 -21.56 9.79
CA PRO A 133 -2.63 -21.78 9.65
C PRO A 133 -1.87 -20.46 9.46
N LYS A 134 -0.56 -20.51 9.62
CA LYS A 134 0.32 -19.41 9.25
C LYS A 134 0.13 -19.02 7.79
N PHE A 135 0.23 -17.72 7.50
CA PHE A 135 0.16 -17.21 6.13
C PHE A 135 0.90 -15.89 5.99
N SER A 136 1.20 -15.55 4.77
CA SER A 136 1.52 -14.19 4.34
C SER A 136 0.67 -13.85 3.11
N SER A 137 0.22 -12.62 3.02
CA SER A 137 -0.55 -12.14 1.87
C SER A 137 -0.10 -10.72 1.52
N PHE A 138 0.00 -10.45 0.22
CA PHE A 138 0.39 -9.14 -0.28
C PHE A 138 -0.69 -8.61 -1.22
N VAL A 139 -1.06 -7.35 -1.04
CA VAL A 139 -2.10 -6.70 -1.84
C VAL A 139 -1.53 -5.40 -2.40
N PRO A 140 -0.93 -5.43 -3.60
CA PRO A 140 -0.65 -4.20 -4.31
C PRO A 140 -1.95 -3.55 -4.77
N ARG A 141 -2.00 -2.23 -4.63
CA ARG A 141 -3.11 -1.40 -5.11
C ARG A 141 -2.62 -0.13 -5.76
N VAL A 142 -3.41 0.38 -6.69
CA VAL A 142 -3.22 1.68 -7.30
C VAL A 142 -4.56 2.38 -7.44
N VAL A 143 -4.58 3.69 -7.16
CA VAL A 143 -5.78 4.51 -7.24
C VAL A 143 -5.47 5.82 -7.92
N ILE A 144 -6.42 6.33 -8.72
CA ILE A 144 -6.31 7.54 -9.51
C ILE A 144 -7.54 8.42 -9.24
N GLY A 145 -7.30 9.68 -8.91
CA GLY A 145 -8.34 10.69 -8.80
C GLY A 145 -8.90 11.08 -10.17
N ALA A 146 -10.19 10.86 -10.38
CA ALA A 146 -10.86 11.21 -11.64
C ALA A 146 -11.37 12.66 -11.68
N GLY A 147 -11.42 13.32 -10.55
CA GLY A 147 -12.09 14.61 -10.36
C GLY A 147 -13.54 14.44 -9.90
N SER A 148 -14.22 15.56 -9.66
CA SER A 148 -15.60 15.56 -9.12
C SER A 148 -15.76 14.71 -7.84
N ASN A 149 -14.71 14.65 -7.03
CA ASN A 149 -14.63 13.83 -5.80
C ASN A 149 -14.81 12.33 -6.05
N VAL A 150 -14.41 11.84 -7.22
CA VAL A 150 -14.42 10.42 -7.60
C VAL A 150 -12.99 9.92 -7.79
N GLU A 151 -12.73 8.73 -7.34
CA GLU A 151 -11.50 7.99 -7.63
C GLU A 151 -11.82 6.57 -8.10
N PHE A 152 -10.92 6.03 -8.91
CA PHE A 152 -10.93 4.66 -9.37
C PHE A 152 -9.62 3.98 -9.00
N GLY A 153 -9.67 2.70 -8.75
CA GLY A 153 -8.47 1.94 -8.46
C GLY A 153 -8.57 0.48 -8.86
N LEU A 154 -7.46 -0.19 -8.66
CA LEU A 154 -7.33 -1.63 -8.86
C LEU A 154 -6.47 -2.19 -7.73
N ASN A 155 -7.01 -3.18 -7.02
CA ASN A 155 -6.25 -4.00 -6.08
C ASN A 155 -6.07 -5.38 -6.69
N LEU A 156 -4.95 -6.01 -6.40
CA LEU A 156 -4.71 -7.40 -6.72
C LEU A 156 -4.63 -8.17 -5.41
N THR A 157 -5.65 -8.97 -5.11
CA THR A 157 -5.71 -9.77 -3.88
C THR A 157 -5.48 -11.25 -4.17
N GLY A 158 -5.20 -12.03 -3.12
CA GLY A 158 -4.91 -13.44 -3.22
C GLY A 158 -3.43 -13.74 -2.97
N ASN A 159 -2.99 -14.93 -3.32
CA ASN A 159 -1.62 -15.34 -3.09
C ASN A 159 -0.68 -14.85 -4.19
N ILE A 160 0.06 -13.79 -3.91
CA ILE A 160 1.22 -13.38 -4.72
C ILE A 160 2.47 -14.15 -4.26
N GLN A 161 2.37 -14.85 -3.14
CA GLN A 161 3.40 -15.70 -2.55
C GLN A 161 3.31 -17.13 -3.07
N PRO A 162 4.37 -17.95 -2.90
CA PRO A 162 4.31 -19.40 -3.17
C PRO A 162 3.20 -20.06 -2.35
N GLY A 163 2.29 -20.76 -3.02
CA GLY A 163 1.15 -21.43 -2.40
C GLY A 163 0.07 -21.75 -3.42
N PRO A 164 -1.09 -22.26 -3.00
CA PRO A 164 -2.21 -22.44 -3.92
C PRO A 164 -2.60 -21.06 -4.48
N ASP A 165 -2.32 -20.92 -5.77
CA ASP A 165 -2.53 -19.67 -6.49
C ASP A 165 -4.00 -19.29 -6.57
N SER A 166 -4.44 -18.40 -5.75
CA SER A 166 -5.71 -17.70 -5.94
C SER A 166 -5.42 -16.23 -6.25
N THR A 167 -5.97 -15.73 -7.33
CA THR A 167 -5.81 -14.34 -7.72
C THR A 167 -7.16 -13.73 -7.98
N THR A 168 -7.45 -12.62 -7.35
CA THR A 168 -8.67 -11.84 -7.53
C THR A 168 -8.30 -10.41 -7.91
N LEU A 169 -8.81 -9.95 -9.04
CA LEU A 169 -8.78 -8.54 -9.41
C LEU A 169 -9.91 -7.83 -8.67
N VAL A 170 -9.60 -6.67 -8.12
CA VAL A 170 -10.59 -5.87 -7.38
C VAL A 170 -10.57 -4.44 -7.92
N PRO A 171 -11.27 -4.16 -9.04
CA PRO A 171 -11.59 -2.79 -9.41
C PRO A 171 -12.36 -2.11 -8.27
N VAL A 172 -11.98 -0.88 -7.97
CA VAL A 172 -12.61 -0.08 -6.90
C VAL A 172 -13.07 1.25 -7.44
N ILE A 173 -14.19 1.72 -6.94
CA ILE A 173 -14.69 3.08 -7.13
C ILE A 173 -15.07 3.67 -5.79
N LYS A 174 -14.71 4.92 -5.55
CA LYS A 174 -15.12 5.67 -4.38
C LYS A 174 -15.54 7.08 -4.79
N TRP A 175 -16.66 7.53 -4.29
CA TRP A 175 -17.22 8.85 -4.50
C TRP A 175 -17.48 9.54 -3.17
N LYS A 176 -17.06 10.80 -3.06
CA LYS A 176 -17.31 11.66 -1.91
C LYS A 176 -18.37 12.71 -2.25
N PRO A 177 -19.67 12.38 -2.08
CA PRO A 177 -20.78 13.30 -2.39
C PRO A 177 -20.82 14.52 -1.47
N PHE A 178 -20.24 14.41 -0.27
CA PHE A 178 -20.34 15.46 0.73
C PHE A 178 -19.05 15.68 1.47
N GLN A 179 -18.70 16.95 1.63
CA GLN A 179 -17.66 17.44 2.52
C GLN A 179 -18.01 18.83 3.02
N SER A 180 -17.86 19.10 4.31
CA SER A 180 -18.13 20.41 4.89
C SER A 180 -16.90 21.02 5.53
N GLU A 181 -16.85 22.35 5.58
CA GLU A 181 -15.81 23.12 6.30
C GLU A 181 -15.77 22.79 7.79
N ARG A 182 -16.87 22.30 8.34
CA ARG A 182 -16.96 21.86 9.74
C ARG A 182 -16.30 20.51 9.99
N GLY A 183 -15.65 19.90 8.98
CA GLY A 183 -14.91 18.65 9.09
C GLY A 183 -15.76 17.37 8.95
N TRP A 184 -16.99 17.48 8.48
CA TRP A 184 -17.79 16.31 8.10
C TRP A 184 -17.48 15.92 6.66
N ALA A 185 -17.38 14.63 6.39
CA ALA A 185 -17.28 14.08 5.05
C ALA A 185 -18.07 12.76 4.94
N MET A 186 -18.53 12.44 3.74
CA MET A 186 -19.21 11.18 3.43
C MET A 186 -18.64 10.60 2.14
N VAL A 187 -18.47 9.29 2.11
CA VAL A 187 -18.15 8.54 0.89
C VAL A 187 -19.11 7.37 0.70
N VAL A 188 -19.24 6.97 -0.56
CA VAL A 188 -19.86 5.72 -0.98
C VAL A 188 -18.87 5.05 -1.91
N GLY A 189 -18.70 3.74 -1.80
CA GLY A 189 -17.80 3.01 -2.66
C GLY A 189 -18.23 1.57 -2.91
N ASP A 190 -17.61 1.00 -3.91
CA ASP A 190 -17.79 -0.40 -4.30
C ASP A 190 -16.45 -0.99 -4.73
N ASN A 191 -16.16 -2.17 -4.22
CA ASN A 191 -15.03 -2.99 -4.60
C ASN A 191 -15.58 -4.27 -5.26
N LEU A 192 -15.37 -4.42 -6.55
CA LEU A 192 -15.85 -5.57 -7.32
C LEU A 192 -14.77 -6.67 -7.31
N PHE A 193 -15.01 -7.77 -6.64
CA PHE A 193 -14.13 -8.93 -6.58
C PHE A 193 -14.34 -9.84 -7.79
N ILE A 194 -13.31 -10.00 -8.61
CA ILE A 194 -13.32 -10.84 -9.83
C ILE A 194 -12.23 -11.90 -9.70
N PRO A 195 -12.55 -13.11 -9.21
CA PRO A 195 -11.58 -14.21 -9.15
C PRO A 195 -11.17 -14.63 -10.56
N VAL A 196 -9.88 -14.51 -10.87
CA VAL A 196 -9.33 -14.83 -12.20
C VAL A 196 -8.56 -16.14 -12.21
N ARG A 197 -8.08 -16.59 -11.04
CA ARG A 197 -7.33 -17.83 -10.89
C ARG A 197 -7.78 -18.57 -9.64
N ASN A 198 -7.91 -19.92 -9.73
CA ASN A 198 -8.41 -20.79 -8.66
C ASN A 198 -9.69 -20.23 -8.02
N ARG A 199 -10.73 -20.13 -8.83
CA ARG A 199 -12.00 -19.50 -8.47
C ARG A 199 -12.66 -20.25 -7.31
N ALA A 200 -12.57 -19.69 -6.11
CA ALA A 200 -13.28 -20.20 -4.94
C ALA A 200 -14.74 -19.72 -4.90
N TYR A 201 -15.06 -18.66 -5.64
CA TYR A 201 -16.39 -18.04 -5.70
C TYR A 201 -16.58 -17.33 -7.06
N ASP A 202 -17.81 -16.97 -7.40
CA ASP A 202 -18.13 -16.09 -8.53
C ASP A 202 -17.80 -14.63 -8.20
N ALA A 203 -17.91 -13.74 -9.20
CA ALA A 203 -17.70 -12.31 -8.96
C ALA A 203 -18.69 -11.76 -7.92
N GLY A 204 -18.21 -10.90 -7.05
CA GLY A 204 -19.02 -10.33 -5.98
C GLY A 204 -18.54 -8.96 -5.56
N ASN A 205 -19.30 -8.29 -4.71
CA ASN A 205 -19.07 -6.90 -4.30
C ASN A 205 -18.84 -6.76 -2.80
N TYR A 206 -18.15 -5.68 -2.47
CA TYR A 206 -18.15 -5.04 -1.17
C TYR A 206 -18.59 -3.59 -1.36
N VAL A 207 -19.86 -3.35 -1.08
CA VAL A 207 -20.45 -2.00 -1.13
C VAL A 207 -20.40 -1.39 0.26
N TYR A 208 -20.02 -0.11 0.36
CA TYR A 208 -19.91 0.56 1.64
C TYR A 208 -20.30 2.04 1.58
N THR A 209 -20.62 2.58 2.73
CA THR A 209 -20.74 4.01 2.96
C THR A 209 -20.06 4.38 4.27
N GLU A 210 -19.29 5.48 4.28
CA GLU A 210 -18.62 6.01 5.45
C GLU A 210 -18.95 7.47 5.65
N ILE A 211 -19.14 7.84 6.90
CA ILE A 211 -19.23 9.23 7.34
C ILE A 211 -18.11 9.48 8.34
N SER A 212 -17.37 10.55 8.19
CA SER A 212 -16.35 10.94 9.16
C SER A 212 -16.56 12.34 9.70
N LYS A 213 -16.04 12.53 10.91
CA LYS A 213 -15.91 13.83 11.55
C LYS A 213 -14.45 14.04 11.94
N THR A 214 -13.83 15.05 11.33
CA THR A 214 -12.52 15.56 11.77
C THR A 214 -12.71 16.74 12.69
N PHE A 215 -12.14 16.67 13.88
CA PHE A 215 -12.16 17.72 14.89
C PHE A 215 -10.99 18.70 14.72
N LYS A 216 -11.05 19.86 15.39
CA LYS A 216 -9.96 20.85 15.36
C LYS A 216 -8.63 20.31 15.91
N THR A 217 -8.67 19.31 16.77
CA THR A 217 -7.50 18.58 17.30
C THR A 217 -6.82 17.71 16.25
N GLY A 218 -7.44 17.51 15.08
CA GLY A 218 -7.03 16.55 14.06
C GLY A 218 -7.57 15.14 14.29
N THR A 219 -8.19 14.87 15.45
CA THR A 219 -8.86 13.59 15.71
C THR A 219 -9.94 13.35 14.65
N ARG A 220 -9.97 12.17 14.06
CA ARG A 220 -11.00 11.75 13.10
C ARG A 220 -11.72 10.52 13.62
N ILE A 221 -13.04 10.57 13.59
CA ILE A 221 -13.92 9.44 13.86
C ILE A 221 -14.64 9.12 12.57
N THR A 222 -14.64 7.86 12.17
CA THR A 222 -15.32 7.36 10.98
C THR A 222 -16.32 6.28 11.41
N PHE A 223 -17.49 6.28 10.80
CA PHE A 223 -18.48 5.23 10.99
C PHE A 223 -19.30 5.06 9.71
N GLY A 224 -19.72 3.84 9.47
CA GLY A 224 -20.49 3.52 8.28
C GLY A 224 -21.09 2.13 8.29
N GLY A 225 -21.57 1.74 7.15
CA GLY A 225 -22.15 0.44 6.91
C GLY A 225 -21.63 -0.21 5.65
N TYR A 226 -21.71 -1.52 5.59
CA TYR A 226 -21.29 -2.29 4.44
C TYR A 226 -22.20 -3.48 4.18
N ASP A 227 -22.13 -3.98 2.95
CA ASP A 227 -22.67 -5.28 2.53
C ASP A 227 -21.66 -5.98 1.61
N PHE A 228 -21.41 -7.25 1.90
CA PHE A 228 -20.68 -8.15 1.02
C PHE A 228 -21.64 -9.09 0.30
N THR A 229 -21.40 -9.39 -0.95
CA THR A 229 -22.10 -10.50 -1.58
C THR A 229 -21.68 -11.82 -0.92
N ARG A 230 -22.59 -12.80 -0.97
CA ARG A 230 -22.37 -14.13 -0.38
C ARG A 230 -21.07 -14.78 -0.85
N ASP A 231 -20.75 -14.60 -2.11
CA ASP A 231 -19.62 -15.27 -2.74
C ASP A 231 -18.28 -14.74 -2.24
N VAL A 232 -18.21 -13.47 -1.81
CA VAL A 232 -16.99 -12.85 -1.28
C VAL A 232 -16.66 -13.35 0.12
N VAL A 233 -17.64 -13.45 1.02
CA VAL A 233 -17.38 -13.77 2.44
C VAL A 233 -17.98 -15.10 2.89
N ALA A 234 -18.65 -15.83 2.04
CA ALA A 234 -19.23 -17.16 2.28
C ALA A 234 -19.94 -17.30 3.66
N SER A 235 -20.55 -16.23 4.15
CA SER A 235 -21.16 -16.13 5.47
C SER A 235 -22.60 -15.61 5.38
N ALA A 236 -23.44 -15.99 6.35
CA ALA A 236 -24.77 -15.41 6.50
C ALA A 236 -24.74 -13.95 6.98
N ASN A 237 -23.70 -13.56 7.74
CA ASN A 237 -23.53 -12.20 8.29
C ASN A 237 -22.71 -11.34 7.32
N ARG A 238 -23.30 -10.92 6.21
CA ARG A 238 -22.64 -10.18 5.13
C ARG A 238 -22.65 -8.67 5.31
N ALA A 239 -23.65 -8.16 6.00
CA ALA A 239 -23.83 -6.74 6.25
C ALA A 239 -23.50 -6.39 7.70
N GLY A 240 -23.03 -5.17 7.92
CA GLY A 240 -22.67 -4.71 9.27
C GLY A 240 -22.25 -3.26 9.32
N GLY A 241 -21.70 -2.88 10.47
CA GLY A 241 -21.11 -1.57 10.70
C GLY A 241 -19.60 -1.58 10.52
N GLN A 242 -19.05 -0.40 10.20
CA GLN A 242 -17.62 -0.13 10.16
C GLN A 242 -17.33 1.09 11.02
N PHE A 243 -16.20 1.06 11.71
CA PHE A 243 -15.80 2.13 12.62
C PHE A 243 -14.32 2.40 12.46
N GLY A 244 -13.94 3.67 12.54
CA GLY A 244 -12.57 4.11 12.49
C GLY A 244 -12.29 5.23 13.47
N PHE A 245 -11.08 5.23 14.00
CA PHE A 245 -10.56 6.25 14.90
C PHE A 245 -9.13 6.58 14.51
N GLU A 246 -8.81 7.87 14.42
CA GLU A 246 -7.48 8.36 14.12
C GLU A 246 -7.18 9.54 15.02
N GLN A 247 -6.05 9.47 15.74
CA GLN A 247 -5.56 10.51 16.63
C GLN A 247 -4.13 10.87 16.27
N PRO A 248 -3.87 12.04 15.66
CA PRO A 248 -2.51 12.53 15.49
C PRO A 248 -1.84 12.70 16.86
N LEU A 249 -0.72 12.00 17.05
CA LEU A 249 0.13 12.14 18.22
C LEU A 249 1.16 13.26 18.03
N ASN A 250 1.62 13.40 16.78
CA ASN A 250 2.48 14.49 16.34
C ASN A 250 2.36 14.67 14.82
N LYS A 251 3.22 15.50 14.20
CA LYS A 251 3.19 15.77 12.75
C LYS A 251 3.50 14.55 11.87
N LYS A 252 4.13 13.51 12.43
CA LYS A 252 4.58 12.32 11.69
C LYS A 252 3.85 11.05 12.07
N VAL A 253 3.28 10.97 13.28
CA VAL A 253 2.71 9.74 13.83
C VAL A 253 1.27 9.97 14.22
N THR A 254 0.39 9.09 13.78
CA THR A 254 -1.02 9.02 14.15
C THR A 254 -1.30 7.64 14.75
N PHE A 255 -1.90 7.59 15.93
CA PHE A 255 -2.54 6.37 16.42
C PHE A 255 -3.84 6.18 15.63
N ALA A 256 -4.10 4.98 15.18
CA ALA A 256 -5.31 4.64 14.45
C ALA A 256 -5.85 3.27 14.90
N ALA A 257 -7.15 3.12 14.80
CA ALA A 257 -7.80 1.84 14.97
C ALA A 257 -9.03 1.78 14.07
N ASP A 258 -9.29 0.63 13.48
CA ASP A 258 -10.53 0.40 12.76
C ASP A 258 -11.17 -0.94 13.11
N TRP A 259 -12.44 -1.07 12.77
CA TRP A 259 -13.22 -2.27 13.05
C TRP A 259 -14.30 -2.48 11.99
N ILE A 260 -14.17 -3.58 11.26
CA ILE A 260 -15.25 -4.14 10.45
C ILE A 260 -15.97 -5.17 11.32
N THR A 261 -17.24 -4.92 11.63
CA THR A 261 -18.06 -5.83 12.44
C THR A 261 -18.42 -7.09 11.65
N GLY A 262 -19.11 -8.01 12.28
CA GLY A 262 -19.61 -9.20 11.61
C GLY A 262 -18.73 -10.43 11.81
N LYS A 263 -19.35 -11.58 11.60
CA LYS A 263 -18.73 -12.91 11.76
C LYS A 263 -18.43 -13.50 10.39
N HIS A 264 -17.43 -12.95 9.71
CA HIS A 264 -16.97 -13.38 8.38
C HIS A 264 -15.48 -13.10 8.21
N SER A 265 -14.89 -13.62 7.15
CA SER A 265 -13.44 -13.56 6.89
C SER A 265 -12.82 -12.15 6.80
N ALA A 266 -13.64 -11.10 6.59
CA ALA A 266 -13.20 -9.70 6.58
C ALA A 266 -13.50 -8.97 7.91
N GLY A 267 -13.98 -9.65 8.95
CA GLY A 267 -14.34 -9.04 10.23
C GLY A 267 -13.17 -8.94 11.19
N TYR A 268 -12.57 -7.75 11.31
CA TYR A 268 -11.38 -7.50 12.14
C TYR A 268 -11.50 -6.19 12.90
N PHE A 269 -10.91 -6.18 14.11
CA PHE A 269 -10.51 -4.98 14.81
C PHE A 269 -9.01 -4.82 14.69
N THR A 270 -8.55 -3.68 14.17
CA THR A 270 -7.12 -3.44 13.89
C THR A 270 -6.66 -2.14 14.52
N PRO A 271 -6.08 -2.16 15.74
CA PRO A 271 -5.32 -1.04 16.29
C PRO A 271 -3.92 -0.97 15.67
N GLY A 272 -3.37 0.24 15.57
CA GLY A 272 -2.02 0.44 15.04
C GLY A 272 -1.58 1.89 14.98
N ILE A 273 -0.55 2.12 14.20
CA ILE A 273 0.04 3.43 13.95
C ILE A 273 0.17 3.69 12.44
N ILE A 274 -0.04 4.94 12.07
CA ILE A 274 0.24 5.48 10.74
C ILE A 274 1.41 6.43 10.90
N PHE A 275 2.43 6.30 10.06
CA PHE A 275 3.59 7.17 10.12
C PHE A 275 3.96 7.75 8.76
N LYS A 276 4.27 9.04 8.74
CA LYS A 276 4.72 9.76 7.55
C LYS A 276 6.23 9.73 7.50
N ALA A 277 6.79 8.90 6.60
CA ALA A 277 8.22 8.82 6.36
C ALA A 277 8.75 9.98 5.52
N GLY A 278 7.86 10.65 4.79
CA GLY A 278 8.16 11.81 3.96
C GLY A 278 6.88 12.48 3.46
N PRO A 279 6.98 13.45 2.56
CA PRO A 279 5.79 14.12 1.99
C PRO A 279 4.91 13.18 1.16
N SER A 280 5.52 12.21 0.48
CA SER A 280 4.82 11.29 -0.41
C SER A 280 4.71 9.87 0.14
N VAL A 281 5.44 9.53 1.22
CA VAL A 281 5.51 8.17 1.77
C VAL A 281 4.77 8.08 3.09
N THR A 282 3.84 7.16 3.17
CA THR A 282 3.11 6.83 4.41
C THR A 282 3.23 5.34 4.68
N GLY A 283 3.60 4.98 5.89
CA GLY A 283 3.62 3.61 6.35
C GLY A 283 2.55 3.37 7.41
N TYR A 284 2.09 2.14 7.49
CA TYR A 284 1.09 1.70 8.45
C TYR A 284 1.59 0.43 9.12
N ALA A 285 1.35 0.30 10.40
CA ALA A 285 1.64 -0.90 11.16
C ALA A 285 0.52 -1.15 12.15
N GLY A 286 -0.20 -2.25 11.96
CA GLY A 286 -1.35 -2.64 12.78
C GLY A 286 -1.30 -4.12 13.18
N TYR A 287 -2.17 -4.48 14.10
CA TYR A 287 -2.38 -5.86 14.49
C TYR A 287 -3.87 -6.18 14.38
N SER A 288 -4.21 -6.98 13.38
CA SER A 288 -5.60 -7.36 13.10
C SER A 288 -6.05 -8.50 13.99
N ILE A 289 -7.13 -8.27 14.71
CA ILE A 289 -7.76 -9.21 15.64
C ILE A 289 -9.10 -9.64 15.06
N GLY A 290 -9.20 -10.89 14.65
CA GLY A 290 -10.42 -11.43 14.06
C GLY A 290 -11.60 -11.43 15.04
N ASN A 291 -12.77 -11.07 14.57
CA ASN A 291 -14.01 -11.15 15.34
C ASN A 291 -14.28 -12.60 15.76
N GLN A 292 -14.80 -12.79 16.96
CA GLN A 292 -15.03 -14.12 17.52
C GLN A 292 -15.89 -14.99 16.59
N ASN A 293 -15.47 -16.22 16.37
CA ASN A 293 -16.11 -17.25 15.55
C ASN A 293 -16.23 -16.94 14.05
N ALA A 294 -15.69 -15.84 13.56
CA ALA A 294 -15.86 -15.44 12.15
C ALA A 294 -14.62 -15.70 11.33
N SER A 295 -13.52 -15.12 11.77
CA SER A 295 -12.20 -15.27 11.18
C SER A 295 -11.38 -16.35 11.92
N GLY A 296 -12.05 -17.27 12.61
CA GLY A 296 -11.43 -18.37 13.34
C GLY A 296 -10.48 -17.91 14.47
N GLY A 297 -10.74 -16.73 15.07
CA GLY A 297 -9.79 -16.12 15.99
C GLY A 297 -8.47 -15.76 15.30
N ASN A 298 -8.51 -15.49 14.01
CA ASN A 298 -7.34 -15.13 13.23
C ASN A 298 -6.76 -13.80 13.71
N HIS A 299 -5.45 -13.81 13.94
CA HIS A 299 -4.69 -12.62 14.33
C HIS A 299 -3.46 -12.53 13.45
N PHE A 300 -3.19 -11.34 12.89
CA PHE A 300 -2.03 -11.14 12.04
C PHE A 300 -1.51 -9.71 12.11
N PHE A 301 -0.25 -9.52 11.79
CA PHE A 301 0.32 -8.20 11.58
C PHE A 301 -0.10 -7.68 10.22
N LEU A 302 -0.50 -6.42 10.17
CA LEU A 302 -0.79 -5.69 8.94
C LEU A 302 0.23 -4.57 8.81
N LEU A 303 0.96 -4.60 7.71
CA LEU A 303 1.94 -3.58 7.34
C LEU A 303 1.55 -3.03 5.97
N GLU A 304 1.54 -1.70 5.82
CA GLU A 304 1.21 -1.07 4.54
C GLU A 304 2.25 0.01 4.23
N LEU A 305 2.56 0.15 2.97
CA LEU A 305 3.44 1.19 2.46
C LEU A 305 2.77 1.89 1.28
N GLY A 306 2.38 3.14 1.51
CA GLY A 306 1.72 3.97 0.53
C GLY A 306 2.64 5.04 -0.05
N TYR A 307 2.48 5.32 -1.34
CA TYR A 307 3.19 6.36 -2.06
C TYR A 307 2.24 7.23 -2.88
N ASN A 308 2.29 8.55 -2.65
CA ASN A 308 1.55 9.54 -3.41
C ASN A 308 2.44 10.07 -4.55
N PHE A 309 2.01 9.88 -5.79
CA PHE A 309 2.62 10.49 -6.97
C PHE A 309 2.01 11.88 -7.16
N ASN A 310 2.88 12.90 -7.21
CA ASN A 310 2.47 14.30 -7.38
C ASN A 310 2.49 14.72 -8.83
#